data_981685c4d01175597eb3055e08c33a8c
#
_entry.id   981685c4d01175597eb3055e08c33a8c
#
_cell.length_a   1.000
_cell.length_b   1.000
_cell.length_c   1.000
_cell.angle_alpha   90.00
_cell.angle_beta   90.00
_cell.angle_gamma   90.00
#
_symmetry.space_group_name_H-M   'P 1'
#
loop_
_entity.id
_entity.type
_entity.pdbx_description
1 polymer ?
#
loop_
_entity_poly.entity_id
_entity_poly.type
_entity_poly.pdbx_seq_one_letter_code
_entity_poly.pdbx_strand_id
1 'polypeptide(L)'
;MKRYIRNIMLLAAAALGFASCEDYPDAFELADGVPTVQYVRYADRDVLIEQAYMGEVVCFVGENLCSVRELFFNDQKAVLNTSFMTANTLVAAVPGNLPKVKTDKVYMITKGQDTLTVDFKVMMPAPQIKSMSCEFQQPGTDVTVYGNYFSEPMTVTFEDGAGAEVTSFKSVSMTEITFTIPADAKPGKIKVETESGLARSPFSYYDFCDGLITDFDGGTDVVPQGWNFSGTYSSEGGIMGNYVELKSANPMGADGAWNEDFKIDFWCGTWDGDPMDNMSGPGVPICNIIDFTNWQNMALKFELYIPSSNPWMAGAMQLIFCSADKAANDSWQNNTFLHTSSTDGGLDLCRGLYRPWETTGSFDTGDKWITVTVPFSEFTYNADGTSGAVPLAKPEDFATFVIWPWSGGVIGTECTPVFRIDNLRAVPAK
;
A
#
# COMPACT_ATOMS: atom_id res chain seq x y z
N MET A 1 -62.34 -41.27 -45.04
CA MET A 1 -62.73 -40.15 -44.15
C MET A 1 -62.08 -40.17 -42.79
N LYS A 2 -62.07 -41.26 -42.03
CA LYS A 2 -61.41 -41.26 -40.67
C LYS A 2 -59.88 -40.99 -40.64
N ARG A 3 -59.11 -41.27 -41.69
CA ARG A 3 -57.67 -41.04 -41.76
C ARG A 3 -57.32 -39.58 -42.03
N TYR A 4 -58.16 -38.88 -42.78
CA TYR A 4 -57.93 -37.44 -43.04
C TYR A 4 -58.27 -36.57 -41.83
N ILE A 5 -59.32 -36.91 -41.06
CA ILE A 5 -59.68 -36.16 -39.85
C ILE A 5 -58.58 -36.28 -38.77
N ARG A 6 -57.91 -37.44 -38.65
CA ARG A 6 -56.80 -37.66 -37.69
C ARG A 6 -55.54 -36.87 -38.04
N ASN A 7 -55.29 -36.73 -39.37
CA ASN A 7 -54.14 -35.93 -39.80
C ASN A 7 -54.40 -34.41 -39.67
N ILE A 8 -55.65 -33.98 -39.84
CA ILE A 8 -56.02 -32.57 -39.62
C ILE A 8 -55.99 -32.22 -38.12
N MET A 9 -56.42 -33.12 -37.22
CA MET A 9 -56.26 -32.91 -35.77
C MET A 9 -54.89 -32.96 -35.31
N LEU A 10 -53.94 -33.72 -35.90
CA LEU A 10 -52.53 -33.75 -35.59
C LEU A 10 -51.80 -32.46 -36.07
N LEU A 11 -52.20 -31.91 -37.22
CA LEU A 11 -51.73 -30.64 -37.70
C LEU A 11 -52.21 -29.44 -36.84
N ALA A 12 -53.48 -29.48 -36.41
CA ALA A 12 -54.04 -28.45 -35.53
C ALA A 12 -53.39 -28.49 -34.12
N ALA A 13 -53.09 -29.68 -33.59
CA ALA A 13 -52.43 -29.85 -32.31
C ALA A 13 -50.98 -29.43 -32.42
N ALA A 14 -50.27 -29.60 -33.54
CA ALA A 14 -48.91 -29.12 -33.78
C ALA A 14 -48.85 -27.58 -33.94
N ALA A 15 -49.91 -26.98 -34.53
CA ALA A 15 -50.00 -25.52 -34.66
C ALA A 15 -50.31 -24.80 -33.32
N LEU A 16 -50.97 -25.48 -32.38
CA LEU A 16 -51.23 -24.94 -31.04
C LEU A 16 -50.05 -25.12 -30.07
N GLY A 17 -49.07 -25.96 -30.41
CA GLY A 17 -47.82 -26.19 -29.60
C GLY A 17 -46.74 -25.15 -29.84
N PHE A 18 -46.86 -24.26 -30.83
CA PHE A 18 -45.91 -23.18 -31.11
C PHE A 18 -46.41 -21.80 -30.67
N ALA A 19 -47.53 -21.69 -30.01
CA ALA A 19 -47.91 -20.48 -29.28
C ALA A 19 -47.46 -20.60 -27.82
N SER A 20 -46.20 -21.00 -27.60
CA SER A 20 -45.46 -20.64 -26.39
C SER A 20 -45.22 -19.16 -26.52
N CYS A 21 -45.92 -18.36 -25.76
CA CYS A 21 -45.46 -17.03 -25.43
C CYS A 21 -44.08 -17.22 -24.76
N GLU A 22 -43.03 -17.12 -25.52
CA GLU A 22 -41.76 -16.68 -24.97
C GLU A 22 -42.03 -15.23 -24.56
N ASP A 23 -42.40 -15.01 -23.32
CA ASP A 23 -42.21 -13.73 -22.66
C ASP A 23 -40.70 -13.53 -22.59
N TYR A 24 -40.12 -13.12 -23.72
CA TYR A 24 -38.83 -12.45 -23.66
C TYR A 24 -39.05 -11.21 -22.80
N PRO A 25 -38.21 -10.97 -21.79
CA PRO A 25 -38.27 -9.71 -21.09
C PRO A 25 -38.24 -8.61 -22.14
N ASP A 26 -39.17 -7.68 -22.04
CA ASP A 26 -39.35 -6.60 -23.01
C ASP A 26 -38.02 -6.06 -23.44
N ALA A 27 -37.70 -6.16 -24.74
CA ALA A 27 -36.47 -5.59 -25.26
C ALA A 27 -36.46 -4.10 -24.88
N PHE A 28 -35.32 -3.59 -24.43
CA PHE A 28 -35.19 -2.19 -24.09
C PHE A 28 -35.69 -1.34 -25.27
N GLU A 29 -36.82 -0.70 -25.11
CA GLU A 29 -37.36 0.23 -26.06
C GLU A 29 -36.94 1.67 -25.67
N LEU A 30 -36.37 2.37 -26.64
CA LEU A 30 -36.05 3.79 -26.50
C LEU A 30 -37.34 4.58 -26.40
N ALA A 31 -37.73 4.98 -25.21
CA ALA A 31 -38.88 5.84 -24.97
C ALA A 31 -38.46 7.32 -25.01
N ASP A 32 -39.34 8.16 -25.53
CA ASP A 32 -39.25 9.62 -25.46
C ASP A 32 -40.34 10.08 -24.47
N GLY A 33 -39.98 10.37 -23.26
CA GLY A 33 -40.86 10.88 -22.22
C GLY A 33 -40.09 11.49 -21.08
N VAL A 34 -40.70 12.36 -20.31
CA VAL A 34 -40.08 12.90 -19.11
C VAL A 34 -40.12 11.80 -18.03
N PRO A 35 -38.97 11.37 -17.53
CA PRO A 35 -38.94 10.38 -16.47
C PRO A 35 -39.47 10.93 -15.15
N THR A 36 -40.06 10.07 -14.33
CA THR A 36 -40.40 10.38 -12.94
C THR A 36 -39.83 9.30 -12.03
N VAL A 37 -39.43 9.68 -10.82
CA VAL A 37 -39.01 8.74 -9.78
C VAL A 37 -39.97 8.88 -8.61
N GLN A 38 -40.57 7.76 -8.21
CA GLN A 38 -41.43 7.68 -7.04
C GLN A 38 -40.66 7.38 -5.78
N TYR A 39 -39.67 6.46 -5.88
CA TYR A 39 -38.76 6.10 -4.80
C TYR A 39 -37.52 5.42 -5.34
N VAL A 40 -36.50 5.33 -4.44
CA VAL A 40 -35.29 4.57 -4.67
C VAL A 40 -35.20 3.44 -3.65
N ARG A 41 -34.72 2.27 -4.03
CA ARG A 41 -34.46 1.14 -3.14
C ARG A 41 -33.15 0.45 -3.47
N TYR A 42 -32.70 -0.44 -2.61
CA TYR A 42 -31.61 -1.35 -2.98
C TYR A 42 -32.04 -2.26 -4.13
N ALA A 43 -31.09 -2.64 -4.98
CA ALA A 43 -31.38 -3.51 -6.12
C ALA A 43 -31.68 -4.97 -5.69
N ASP A 44 -31.06 -5.43 -4.60
CA ASP A 44 -31.11 -6.81 -4.10
C ASP A 44 -32.20 -7.05 -3.03
N ARG A 45 -32.84 -6.00 -2.54
CA ARG A 45 -33.86 -6.07 -1.46
C ARG A 45 -34.88 -4.93 -1.54
N ASP A 46 -36.08 -5.19 -1.07
CA ASP A 46 -37.18 -4.21 -1.07
C ASP A 46 -37.12 -3.29 0.17
N VAL A 47 -36.05 -2.46 0.22
CA VAL A 47 -35.87 -1.45 1.25
C VAL A 47 -35.69 -0.10 0.60
N LEU A 48 -36.55 0.85 0.94
CA LEU A 48 -36.53 2.22 0.46
C LEU A 48 -35.30 2.96 1.05
N ILE A 49 -34.66 3.75 0.23
CA ILE A 49 -33.45 4.49 0.61
C ILE A 49 -33.47 5.90 0.01
N GLU A 50 -32.87 6.84 0.74
CA GLU A 50 -32.58 8.22 0.30
C GLU A 50 -31.05 8.46 0.21
N GLN A 51 -30.26 7.43 0.51
CA GLN A 51 -28.81 7.44 0.48
C GLN A 51 -28.23 6.05 0.25
N ALA A 52 -27.04 5.98 -0.35
CA ALA A 52 -26.28 4.73 -0.51
C ALA A 52 -24.78 5.02 -0.54
N TYR A 53 -23.97 4.00 -0.21
CA TYR A 53 -22.52 4.10 -0.34
C TYR A 53 -22.07 4.05 -1.79
N MET A 54 -20.94 4.67 -2.06
CA MET A 54 -20.23 4.54 -3.33
C MET A 54 -20.04 3.05 -3.66
N GLY A 55 -20.33 2.67 -4.93
CA GLY A 55 -20.22 1.29 -5.39
C GLY A 55 -21.48 0.43 -5.13
N GLU A 56 -22.40 0.84 -4.28
CA GLU A 56 -23.66 0.12 -4.08
C GLU A 56 -24.58 0.21 -5.33
N VAL A 57 -25.37 -0.83 -5.54
CA VAL A 57 -26.34 -0.90 -6.66
C VAL A 57 -27.71 -0.51 -6.15
N VAL A 58 -28.29 0.50 -6.78
CA VAL A 58 -29.61 1.04 -6.45
C VAL A 58 -30.60 0.86 -7.59
N CYS A 59 -31.87 0.80 -7.26
CA CYS A 59 -32.98 0.70 -8.21
C CYS A 59 -33.90 1.91 -8.03
N PHE A 60 -33.95 2.75 -9.06
CA PHE A 60 -34.97 3.79 -9.18
C PHE A 60 -36.26 3.17 -9.68
N VAL A 61 -37.38 3.51 -9.06
CA VAL A 61 -38.73 3.06 -9.44
C VAL A 61 -39.57 4.27 -9.76
N GLY A 62 -40.23 4.24 -10.93
CA GLY A 62 -41.01 5.38 -11.42
C GLY A 62 -41.68 5.10 -12.76
N GLU A 63 -41.73 6.12 -13.63
CA GLU A 63 -42.29 6.03 -14.97
C GLU A 63 -41.32 6.62 -16.01
N ASN A 64 -41.40 6.14 -17.25
CA ASN A 64 -40.60 6.60 -18.39
C ASN A 64 -39.07 6.52 -18.17
N LEU A 65 -38.60 5.60 -17.33
CA LEU A 65 -37.19 5.49 -17.00
C LEU A 65 -36.35 5.00 -18.19
N CYS A 66 -36.91 4.36 -19.20
CA CYS A 66 -36.27 4.05 -20.48
C CYS A 66 -35.90 5.29 -21.31
N SER A 67 -36.38 6.50 -20.96
CA SER A 67 -36.00 7.75 -21.63
C SER A 67 -34.66 8.29 -21.19
N VAL A 68 -34.14 7.82 -20.05
CA VAL A 68 -32.85 8.29 -19.47
C VAL A 68 -31.66 7.84 -20.33
N ARG A 69 -30.78 8.77 -20.67
CA ARG A 69 -29.56 8.54 -21.46
C ARG A 69 -28.30 8.75 -20.65
N GLU A 70 -28.36 9.63 -19.68
CA GLU A 70 -27.26 9.86 -18.75
C GLU A 70 -27.79 9.94 -17.32
N LEU A 71 -27.02 9.37 -16.43
CA LEU A 71 -27.32 9.34 -15.00
C LEU A 71 -26.07 9.86 -14.26
N PHE A 72 -26.26 10.85 -13.41
CA PHE A 72 -25.20 11.38 -12.57
C PHE A 72 -25.61 11.33 -11.10
N PHE A 73 -24.68 10.92 -10.24
CA PHE A 73 -24.77 11.11 -8.80
C PHE A 73 -23.82 12.26 -8.43
N ASN A 74 -24.37 13.37 -7.94
CA ASN A 74 -23.67 14.62 -7.88
C ASN A 74 -23.15 15.02 -9.29
N ASP A 75 -21.84 15.16 -9.48
CA ASP A 75 -21.20 15.39 -10.78
C ASP A 75 -20.55 14.13 -11.39
N GLN A 76 -20.75 12.95 -10.77
CA GLN A 76 -20.16 11.69 -11.23
C GLN A 76 -21.12 10.89 -12.10
N LYS A 77 -20.72 10.60 -13.34
CA LYS A 77 -21.51 9.84 -14.31
C LYS A 77 -21.54 8.36 -13.94
N ALA A 78 -22.75 7.80 -13.78
CA ALA A 78 -22.96 6.38 -13.63
C ALA A 78 -23.00 5.66 -14.98
N VAL A 79 -22.63 4.39 -14.98
CA VAL A 79 -22.76 3.53 -16.16
C VAL A 79 -24.19 3.00 -16.24
N LEU A 80 -24.87 3.32 -17.34
CA LEU A 80 -26.18 2.76 -17.64
C LEU A 80 -26.03 1.46 -18.42
N ASN A 81 -26.69 0.40 -17.96
CA ASN A 81 -26.84 -0.86 -18.70
C ASN A 81 -28.31 -1.01 -19.09
N THR A 82 -28.58 -0.98 -20.39
CA THR A 82 -29.94 -1.06 -20.92
C THR A 82 -30.66 -2.36 -20.57
N SER A 83 -29.92 -3.43 -20.29
CA SER A 83 -30.52 -4.71 -19.80
C SER A 83 -31.14 -4.60 -18.40
N PHE A 84 -30.83 -3.55 -17.67
CA PHE A 84 -31.35 -3.26 -16.34
C PHE A 84 -32.23 -2.02 -16.30
N MET A 85 -32.81 -1.66 -17.47
CA MET A 85 -33.71 -0.53 -17.61
C MET A 85 -35.03 -1.01 -18.19
N THR A 86 -36.13 -0.65 -17.56
CA THR A 86 -37.50 -0.83 -18.03
C THR A 86 -38.24 0.50 -18.00
N ALA A 87 -39.48 0.54 -18.46
CA ALA A 87 -40.28 1.76 -18.34
C ALA A 87 -40.45 2.22 -16.89
N ASN A 88 -40.44 1.28 -15.93
CA ASN A 88 -40.73 1.54 -14.53
C ASN A 88 -39.54 1.37 -13.57
N THR A 89 -38.43 0.82 -14.03
CA THR A 89 -37.26 0.59 -13.20
C THR A 89 -35.96 0.96 -13.93
N LEU A 90 -34.99 1.53 -13.19
CA LEU A 90 -33.63 1.77 -13.63
C LEU A 90 -32.67 1.35 -12.53
N VAL A 91 -31.83 0.35 -12.81
CA VAL A 91 -30.84 -0.15 -11.88
C VAL A 91 -29.46 0.35 -12.30
N ALA A 92 -28.74 0.97 -11.38
CA ALA A 92 -27.39 1.47 -11.61
C ALA A 92 -26.54 1.39 -10.35
N ALA A 93 -25.24 1.27 -10.54
CA ALA A 93 -24.28 1.41 -9.45
C ALA A 93 -23.99 2.89 -9.17
N VAL A 94 -23.94 3.24 -7.90
CA VAL A 94 -23.43 4.55 -7.44
C VAL A 94 -21.95 4.64 -7.85
N PRO A 95 -21.51 5.71 -8.55
CA PRO A 95 -20.10 5.85 -8.94
C PRO A 95 -19.13 5.73 -7.77
N GLY A 96 -17.98 5.09 -8.02
CA GLY A 96 -16.91 4.91 -7.03
C GLY A 96 -15.91 6.06 -6.96
N ASN A 97 -16.08 7.12 -7.74
CA ASN A 97 -15.19 8.27 -7.75
C ASN A 97 -15.72 9.39 -6.87
N LEU A 98 -14.79 10.16 -6.26
CA LEU A 98 -15.15 11.36 -5.50
C LEU A 98 -15.85 12.39 -6.40
N PRO A 99 -16.99 12.95 -5.96
CA PRO A 99 -17.55 14.12 -6.61
C PRO A 99 -16.65 15.35 -6.40
N LYS A 100 -16.47 16.15 -7.46
CA LYS A 100 -15.83 17.45 -7.35
C LYS A 100 -16.79 18.48 -6.75
N VAL A 101 -18.09 18.30 -7.02
CA VAL A 101 -19.17 19.12 -6.49
C VAL A 101 -20.20 18.21 -5.85
N LYS A 102 -20.38 18.33 -4.54
CA LYS A 102 -21.37 17.59 -3.76
C LYS A 102 -22.69 18.35 -3.79
N THR A 103 -23.70 17.78 -4.40
CA THR A 103 -25.05 18.35 -4.49
C THR A 103 -26.10 17.58 -3.72
N ASP A 104 -25.76 16.34 -3.28
CA ASP A 104 -26.67 15.35 -2.68
C ASP A 104 -27.91 15.10 -3.58
N LYS A 105 -27.65 15.05 -4.90
CA LYS A 105 -28.70 14.84 -5.92
C LYS A 105 -28.24 13.84 -6.98
N VAL A 106 -29.26 13.17 -7.54
CA VAL A 106 -29.14 12.40 -8.78
C VAL A 106 -29.77 13.19 -9.92
N TYR A 107 -29.08 13.23 -11.05
CA TYR A 107 -29.55 13.86 -12.28
C TYR A 107 -29.75 12.81 -13.36
N MET A 108 -30.97 12.75 -13.90
CA MET A 108 -31.32 11.88 -15.01
C MET A 108 -31.58 12.76 -16.24
N ILE A 109 -30.78 12.58 -17.29
CA ILE A 109 -30.82 13.39 -18.50
C ILE A 109 -31.39 12.54 -19.63
N THR A 110 -32.42 13.06 -20.32
CA THR A 110 -33.06 12.43 -21.48
C THR A 110 -32.31 12.78 -22.77
N LYS A 111 -32.72 12.15 -23.88
CA LYS A 111 -32.25 12.52 -25.22
C LYS A 111 -32.58 13.97 -25.59
N GLY A 112 -33.75 14.49 -25.13
CA GLY A 112 -34.17 15.87 -25.34
C GLY A 112 -33.48 16.89 -24.47
N GLN A 113 -32.50 16.45 -23.63
CA GLN A 113 -31.79 17.28 -22.64
C GLN A 113 -32.68 17.74 -21.47
N ASP A 114 -33.87 17.17 -21.32
CA ASP A 114 -34.64 17.35 -20.09
C ASP A 114 -33.93 16.68 -18.93
N THR A 115 -33.86 17.34 -17.79
CA THR A 115 -33.18 16.84 -16.59
C THR A 115 -34.18 16.67 -15.45
N LEU A 116 -34.33 15.42 -15.00
CA LEU A 116 -34.99 15.10 -13.73
C LEU A 116 -33.94 15.15 -12.61
N THR A 117 -34.27 15.80 -11.52
CA THR A 117 -33.45 15.86 -10.30
C THR A 117 -34.14 15.11 -9.17
N VAL A 118 -33.41 14.23 -8.51
CA VAL A 118 -33.89 13.45 -7.35
C VAL A 118 -32.96 13.71 -6.19
N ASP A 119 -33.50 13.99 -5.00
CA ASP A 119 -32.73 14.13 -3.78
C ASP A 119 -32.21 12.74 -3.38
N PHE A 120 -30.88 12.60 -3.30
CA PHE A 120 -30.24 11.32 -2.96
C PHE A 120 -28.79 11.56 -2.50
N LYS A 121 -28.46 11.13 -1.30
CA LYS A 121 -27.14 11.33 -0.72
C LYS A 121 -26.20 10.18 -1.05
N VAL A 122 -25.05 10.48 -1.65
CA VAL A 122 -23.95 9.53 -1.81
C VAL A 122 -23.12 9.54 -0.55
N MET A 123 -23.05 8.39 0.14
CA MET A 123 -22.24 8.20 1.33
C MET A 123 -20.89 7.60 0.96
N MET A 124 -19.85 8.08 1.65
CA MET A 124 -18.52 7.48 1.61
C MET A 124 -18.26 6.72 2.91
N PRO A 125 -17.44 5.65 2.86
CA PRO A 125 -16.89 5.05 4.07
C PRO A 125 -16.05 6.07 4.86
N ALA A 126 -15.85 5.81 6.14
CA ALA A 126 -14.87 6.56 6.94
C ALA A 126 -13.48 6.51 6.30
N PRO A 127 -12.65 7.55 6.45
CA PRO A 127 -11.30 7.55 5.92
C PRO A 127 -10.49 6.39 6.48
N GLN A 128 -9.46 5.98 5.75
CA GLN A 128 -8.49 4.97 6.17
C GLN A 128 -7.10 5.53 5.94
N ILE A 129 -6.25 5.50 6.94
CA ILE A 129 -4.85 5.89 6.83
C ILE A 129 -4.02 4.62 6.71
N LYS A 130 -3.08 4.58 5.75
CA LYS A 130 -2.18 3.44 5.51
C LYS A 130 -0.74 3.76 5.84
N SER A 131 -0.21 4.83 5.25
CA SER A 131 1.19 5.23 5.38
C SER A 131 1.36 6.73 5.18
N MET A 132 2.57 7.20 5.43
CA MET A 132 3.03 8.57 5.21
C MET A 132 4.29 8.53 4.36
N SER A 133 4.48 9.51 3.49
CA SER A 133 5.65 9.55 2.61
C SER A 133 6.98 9.55 3.39
N CYS A 134 7.00 10.20 4.54
CA CYS A 134 8.12 10.15 5.47
C CYS A 134 7.61 10.40 6.91
N GLU A 135 7.79 9.40 7.80
CA GLU A 135 7.30 9.47 9.19
C GLU A 135 8.14 10.42 10.07
N PHE A 136 9.39 10.70 9.67
CA PHE A 136 10.31 11.63 10.36
C PHE A 136 10.46 12.96 9.64
N GLN A 137 9.56 13.28 8.73
CA GLN A 137 9.59 14.56 8.00
C GLN A 137 9.52 15.76 8.94
N GLN A 138 10.35 16.77 8.72
CA GLN A 138 10.46 17.92 9.60
C GLN A 138 9.22 18.83 9.56
N PRO A 139 8.82 19.44 10.70
CA PRO A 139 7.80 20.48 10.73
C PRO A 139 8.10 21.61 9.74
N GLY A 140 7.07 22.18 9.13
CA GLY A 140 7.18 23.25 8.14
C GLY A 140 7.45 22.75 6.72
N THR A 141 7.61 21.45 6.51
CA THR A 141 7.81 20.85 5.18
C THR A 141 6.58 20.06 4.74
N ASP A 142 6.55 19.71 3.46
CA ASP A 142 5.41 19.00 2.87
C ASP A 142 5.53 17.50 3.05
N VAL A 143 4.38 16.87 3.31
CA VAL A 143 4.24 15.43 3.44
C VAL A 143 2.98 14.96 2.73
N THR A 144 3.00 13.72 2.26
CA THR A 144 1.84 13.04 1.69
C THR A 144 1.42 11.89 2.61
N VAL A 145 0.15 11.85 2.98
CA VAL A 145 -0.46 10.72 3.69
C VAL A 145 -1.26 9.91 2.68
N TYR A 146 -1.03 8.60 2.67
CA TYR A 146 -1.68 7.63 1.80
C TYR A 146 -2.75 6.85 2.55
N GLY A 147 -3.84 6.56 1.86
CA GLY A 147 -4.96 5.87 2.48
C GLY A 147 -6.10 5.58 1.53
N ASN A 148 -7.34 5.69 2.02
CA ASN A 148 -8.56 5.60 1.20
C ASN A 148 -9.63 6.54 1.78
N TYR A 149 -10.56 6.95 0.91
CA TYR A 149 -11.77 7.71 1.25
C TYR A 149 -11.50 9.08 1.89
N PHE A 150 -10.40 9.71 1.51
CA PHE A 150 -10.16 11.10 1.87
C PHE A 150 -11.08 12.04 1.09
N SER A 151 -11.72 12.96 1.79
CA SER A 151 -12.64 13.93 1.18
C SER A 151 -12.76 15.18 2.03
N GLU A 152 -12.81 16.31 1.38
CA GLU A 152 -13.11 17.58 2.04
C GLU A 152 -14.63 17.72 2.33
N PRO A 153 -15.04 18.42 3.41
CA PRO A 153 -14.17 19.01 4.42
C PRO A 153 -13.53 17.94 5.32
N MET A 154 -12.23 18.12 5.60
CA MET A 154 -11.51 17.23 6.53
C MET A 154 -10.52 18.01 7.40
N THR A 155 -10.14 17.39 8.52
CA THR A 155 -9.10 17.88 9.42
C THR A 155 -8.09 16.76 9.66
N VAL A 156 -6.79 17.07 9.56
CA VAL A 156 -5.71 16.21 10.03
C VAL A 156 -5.17 16.77 11.33
N THR A 157 -5.06 15.90 12.34
CA THR A 157 -4.56 16.29 13.68
C THR A 157 -3.40 15.40 14.07
N PHE A 158 -2.35 16.00 14.65
CA PHE A 158 -1.25 15.30 15.31
C PHE A 158 -1.64 15.14 16.79
N GLU A 159 -1.97 13.91 17.24
CA GLU A 159 -2.71 13.66 18.50
C GLU A 159 -1.89 13.92 19.76
N ASP A 160 -0.59 13.56 19.80
CA ASP A 160 0.24 13.67 20.99
C ASP A 160 0.92 15.03 21.08
N GLY A 161 0.17 16.03 21.47
CA GLY A 161 0.64 17.39 21.55
C GLY A 161 -0.53 18.35 21.70
N ALA A 162 -0.32 19.63 21.54
CA ALA A 162 -1.37 20.65 21.66
C ALA A 162 -2.42 20.61 20.51
N GLY A 163 -2.53 19.49 19.77
CA GLY A 163 -3.52 19.31 18.73
C GLY A 163 -3.23 20.15 17.49
N ALA A 164 -1.99 20.10 16.99
CA ALA A 164 -1.67 20.75 15.71
C ALA A 164 -2.61 20.26 14.61
N GLU A 165 -3.38 21.16 14.03
CA GLU A 165 -4.44 20.87 13.07
C GLU A 165 -4.08 21.39 11.66
N VAL A 166 -4.39 20.57 10.67
CA VAL A 166 -4.29 20.91 9.24
C VAL A 166 -5.70 20.89 8.65
N THR A 167 -6.13 22.02 8.13
CA THR A 167 -7.41 22.19 7.42
C THR A 167 -7.23 22.71 6.00
N SER A 168 -5.97 22.93 5.59
CA SER A 168 -5.60 23.37 4.25
C SER A 168 -4.64 22.40 3.61
N PHE A 169 -4.96 21.93 2.42
CA PHE A 169 -4.24 20.90 1.70
C PHE A 169 -3.69 21.45 0.38
N LYS A 170 -2.50 20.96 -0.02
CA LYS A 170 -1.92 21.27 -1.34
C LYS A 170 -2.54 20.42 -2.44
N SER A 171 -2.89 19.18 -2.11
CA SER A 171 -3.64 18.29 -2.98
C SER A 171 -4.47 17.31 -2.16
N VAL A 172 -5.64 16.95 -2.71
CA VAL A 172 -6.57 15.97 -2.13
C VAL A 172 -7.02 15.04 -3.25
N SER A 173 -6.90 13.76 -3.01
CA SER A 173 -7.53 12.70 -3.79
C SER A 173 -8.18 11.68 -2.86
N MET A 174 -8.90 10.69 -3.41
CA MET A 174 -9.45 9.59 -2.59
C MET A 174 -8.40 8.79 -1.82
N THR A 175 -7.17 8.75 -2.32
CA THR A 175 -6.13 7.84 -1.83
C THR A 175 -4.93 8.55 -1.23
N GLU A 176 -4.83 9.86 -1.38
CA GLU A 176 -3.70 10.64 -0.89
C GLU A 176 -4.07 12.10 -0.60
N ILE A 177 -3.47 12.64 0.44
CA ILE A 177 -3.54 14.04 0.80
C ILE A 177 -2.14 14.57 1.04
N THR A 178 -1.84 15.76 0.48
CA THR A 178 -0.55 16.44 0.69
C THR A 178 -0.78 17.75 1.43
N PHE A 179 0.00 17.97 2.47
CA PHE A 179 -0.07 19.18 3.29
C PHE A 179 1.28 19.53 3.89
N THR A 180 1.43 20.74 4.41
CA THR A 180 2.60 21.17 5.18
C THR A 180 2.40 20.79 6.63
N ILE A 181 3.37 20.10 7.23
CA ILE A 181 3.36 19.73 8.65
C ILE A 181 3.37 21.00 9.52
N PRO A 182 2.45 21.17 10.47
CA PRO A 182 2.46 22.32 11.37
C PRO A 182 3.77 22.44 12.15
N ALA A 183 4.20 23.66 12.42
CA ALA A 183 5.44 23.94 13.15
C ALA A 183 5.41 23.42 14.61
N ASP A 184 4.22 23.28 15.17
CA ASP A 184 3.95 22.79 16.53
C ASP A 184 3.54 21.30 16.58
N ALA A 185 3.59 20.60 15.43
CA ALA A 185 3.35 19.16 15.38
C ALA A 185 4.28 18.41 16.36
N LYS A 186 3.70 17.45 17.09
CA LYS A 186 4.42 16.63 18.07
C LYS A 186 4.43 15.17 17.65
N PRO A 187 5.41 14.39 18.14
CA PRO A 187 5.42 12.95 17.93
C PRO A 187 4.11 12.29 18.32
N GLY A 188 3.72 11.23 17.59
CA GLY A 188 2.53 10.44 17.92
C GLY A 188 1.66 10.10 16.70
N LYS A 189 0.45 9.61 16.98
CA LYS A 189 -0.51 9.21 15.95
C LYS A 189 -1.05 10.41 15.17
N ILE A 190 -1.37 10.17 13.89
CA ILE A 190 -2.10 11.12 13.06
C ILE A 190 -3.56 10.68 12.99
N LYS A 191 -4.46 11.63 13.15
CA LYS A 191 -5.89 11.45 13.02
C LYS A 191 -6.39 12.20 11.78
N VAL A 192 -7.22 11.56 10.96
CA VAL A 192 -7.96 12.21 9.87
C VAL A 192 -9.45 12.11 10.18
N GLU A 193 -10.12 13.25 10.19
CA GLU A 193 -11.56 13.35 10.43
C GLU A 193 -12.23 13.99 9.21
N THR A 194 -13.31 13.35 8.74
CA THR A 194 -14.15 13.81 7.64
C THR A 194 -15.62 13.78 8.07
N GLU A 195 -16.54 14.26 7.22
CA GLU A 195 -17.97 14.08 7.48
C GLU A 195 -18.39 12.59 7.61
N SER A 196 -17.64 11.68 6.99
CA SER A 196 -17.94 10.24 6.96
C SER A 196 -17.40 9.50 8.17
N GLY A 197 -16.55 10.11 8.99
CA GLY A 197 -15.99 9.50 10.18
C GLY A 197 -14.53 9.86 10.41
N LEU A 198 -13.89 9.09 11.28
CA LEU A 198 -12.56 9.32 11.80
C LEU A 198 -11.67 8.09 11.62
N ALA A 199 -10.40 8.32 11.25
CA ALA A 199 -9.34 7.32 11.24
C ALA A 199 -8.13 7.78 12.04
N ARG A 200 -7.41 6.80 12.63
CA ARG A 200 -6.08 6.99 13.22
C ARG A 200 -5.04 6.23 12.41
N SER A 201 -3.84 6.80 12.34
CA SER A 201 -2.73 6.15 11.62
C SER A 201 -2.31 4.85 12.33
N PRO A 202 -1.93 3.80 11.55
CA PRO A 202 -1.28 2.62 12.09
C PRO A 202 0.16 2.90 12.54
N PHE A 203 0.78 3.96 12.03
CA PHE A 203 2.13 4.45 12.34
C PHE A 203 2.08 5.67 13.27
N SER A 204 3.23 6.03 13.84
CA SER A 204 3.42 7.28 14.59
C SER A 204 4.35 8.22 13.81
N TYR A 205 4.02 9.50 13.80
CA TYR A 205 4.87 10.57 13.29
C TYR A 205 5.96 10.88 14.32
N TYR A 206 7.20 10.98 13.87
CA TYR A 206 8.38 11.40 14.63
C TYR A 206 8.59 10.63 15.95
N ASP A 207 8.31 9.31 15.92
CA ASP A 207 8.36 8.43 17.09
C ASP A 207 8.86 7.03 16.70
N PHE A 208 9.80 6.51 17.45
CA PHE A 208 10.36 5.17 17.28
C PHE A 208 9.50 4.06 17.90
N CYS A 209 8.46 4.39 18.68
CA CYS A 209 7.55 3.43 19.32
C CYS A 209 8.28 2.32 20.08
N ASP A 210 9.35 2.65 20.84
CA ASP A 210 10.21 1.70 21.57
C ASP A 210 10.88 0.62 20.68
N GLY A 211 10.91 0.83 19.38
CA GLY A 211 11.45 -0.13 18.40
C GLY A 211 12.77 0.31 17.74
N LEU A 212 13.46 1.32 18.28
CA LEU A 212 14.69 1.84 17.69
C LEU A 212 15.79 0.78 17.67
N ILE A 213 16.26 0.41 16.47
CA ILE A 213 17.47 -0.37 16.29
C ILE A 213 18.68 0.56 16.38
N THR A 214 18.74 1.58 15.52
CA THR A 214 19.74 2.66 15.56
C THR A 214 19.25 3.88 14.78
N ASP A 215 19.61 5.05 15.28
CA ASP A 215 19.46 6.36 14.62
C ASP A 215 20.80 6.91 14.14
N PHE A 216 21.87 6.13 14.26
CA PHE A 216 23.26 6.53 13.99
C PHE A 216 23.76 7.75 14.79
N ASP A 217 23.00 8.21 15.76
CA ASP A 217 23.30 9.32 16.68
C ASP A 217 23.59 8.85 18.11
N GLY A 218 23.54 7.53 18.34
CA GLY A 218 23.80 6.93 19.65
C GLY A 218 22.54 6.77 20.50
N GLY A 219 21.36 6.72 19.91
CA GLY A 219 20.10 6.42 20.59
C GLY A 219 20.05 5.01 21.18
N THR A 220 20.88 4.09 20.66
CA THR A 220 21.08 2.73 21.18
C THR A 220 22.55 2.33 21.12
N ASP A 221 22.88 1.22 21.79
CA ASP A 221 24.22 0.60 21.71
C ASP A 221 24.39 -0.30 20.47
N VAL A 222 23.42 -0.36 19.58
CA VAL A 222 23.49 -1.11 18.31
C VAL A 222 24.23 -0.28 17.27
N VAL A 223 25.44 -0.71 16.95
CA VAL A 223 26.31 -0.03 15.99
C VAL A 223 26.80 -0.99 14.92
N PRO A 224 26.99 -0.52 13.67
CA PRO A 224 27.59 -1.32 12.61
C PRO A 224 28.97 -1.84 13.00
N GLN A 225 29.29 -3.07 12.63
CA GLN A 225 30.56 -3.69 12.89
C GLN A 225 31.60 -3.32 11.81
N GLY A 226 32.74 -2.81 12.24
CA GLY A 226 33.70 -2.07 11.41
C GLY A 226 34.23 -2.80 10.17
N TRP A 227 34.50 -4.11 10.21
CA TRP A 227 35.05 -4.82 9.03
C TRP A 227 33.95 -5.16 7.99
N ASN A 228 32.68 -5.15 8.38
CA ASN A 228 31.51 -5.35 7.55
C ASN A 228 30.68 -4.08 7.38
N PHE A 229 31.30 -2.93 7.58
CA PHE A 229 30.66 -1.64 7.41
C PHE A 229 31.43 -0.81 6.38
N SER A 230 30.82 -0.57 5.23
CA SER A 230 31.38 0.22 4.14
C SER A 230 30.79 1.61 4.00
N GLY A 231 29.83 1.95 4.88
CA GLY A 231 29.18 3.25 4.87
C GLY A 231 30.04 4.39 5.43
N THR A 232 29.60 5.60 5.17
CA THR A 232 30.14 6.81 5.78
C THR A 232 29.04 7.54 6.52
N TYR A 233 29.35 8.03 7.73
CA TYR A 233 28.44 8.88 8.48
C TYR A 233 28.43 10.30 7.93
N SER A 234 27.27 10.90 7.80
CA SER A 234 27.09 12.31 7.43
C SER A 234 25.83 12.86 8.08
N SER A 235 25.85 14.15 8.40
CA SER A 235 24.66 14.89 8.87
C SER A 235 24.18 15.92 7.84
N GLU A 236 24.91 16.11 6.75
CA GLU A 236 24.56 17.11 5.73
C GLU A 236 23.33 16.65 4.94
N GLY A 237 22.22 17.41 5.04
CA GLY A 237 20.96 17.03 4.43
C GLY A 237 20.29 15.83 5.09
N GLY A 238 20.71 15.46 6.31
CA GLY A 238 20.08 14.43 7.13
C GLY A 238 18.66 14.81 7.53
N ILE A 239 17.84 13.78 7.78
CA ILE A 239 16.47 14.01 8.24
C ILE A 239 16.42 14.26 9.74
N MET A 240 17.30 13.57 10.49
CA MET A 240 17.46 13.73 11.93
C MET A 240 18.88 13.33 12.32
N GLY A 241 19.78 14.34 12.54
CA GLY A 241 21.16 14.06 12.93
C GLY A 241 22.00 13.39 11.84
N ASN A 242 22.69 12.31 12.20
CA ASN A 242 23.53 11.55 11.29
C ASN A 242 22.72 10.45 10.56
N TYR A 243 23.14 10.18 9.34
CA TYR A 243 22.72 9.03 8.55
C TYR A 243 23.92 8.27 8.02
N VAL A 244 23.74 7.09 7.49
CA VAL A 244 24.76 6.32 6.78
C VAL A 244 24.58 6.48 5.27
N GLU A 245 25.63 6.87 4.56
CA GLU A 245 25.69 6.87 3.09
C GLU A 245 26.48 5.66 2.60
N LEU A 246 25.85 4.86 1.74
CA LEU A 246 26.48 3.77 0.97
C LEU A 246 26.61 4.21 -0.48
N LYS A 247 27.83 4.16 -1.00
CA LYS A 247 28.14 4.44 -2.41
C LYS A 247 29.38 3.69 -2.85
N SER A 248 29.49 3.43 -4.13
CA SER A 248 30.66 2.78 -4.73
C SER A 248 31.24 3.62 -5.87
N ALA A 249 32.56 3.56 -6.01
CA ALA A 249 33.24 4.08 -7.19
C ALA A 249 33.03 3.17 -8.41
N ASN A 250 32.68 1.90 -8.18
CA ASN A 250 32.40 0.91 -9.22
C ASN A 250 30.88 0.81 -9.43
N PRO A 251 30.40 0.71 -10.68
CA PRO A 251 28.99 0.51 -10.93
C PRO A 251 28.49 -0.83 -10.37
N MET A 252 27.25 -0.85 -9.94
CA MET A 252 26.50 -2.07 -9.68
C MET A 252 26.06 -2.65 -11.03
N GLY A 253 26.51 -3.85 -11.35
CA GLY A 253 26.15 -4.52 -12.62
C GLY A 253 24.64 -4.79 -12.71
N ALA A 254 24.16 -5.04 -13.93
CA ALA A 254 22.73 -5.29 -14.17
C ALA A 254 22.16 -6.49 -13.40
N ASP A 255 22.97 -7.48 -13.07
CA ASP A 255 22.62 -8.65 -12.24
C ASP A 255 22.67 -8.34 -10.73
N GLY A 256 23.05 -7.10 -10.35
CA GLY A 256 23.28 -6.71 -8.97
C GLY A 256 24.46 -7.45 -8.35
N ALA A 257 25.53 -7.67 -9.11
CA ALA A 257 26.69 -8.41 -8.64
C ALA A 257 27.19 -7.91 -7.27
N TRP A 258 27.71 -8.85 -6.50
CA TRP A 258 28.28 -8.61 -5.16
C TRP A 258 29.22 -7.41 -5.15
N ASN A 259 28.98 -6.49 -4.23
CA ASN A 259 29.81 -5.32 -4.02
C ASN A 259 29.94 -5.02 -2.52
N GLU A 260 31.16 -5.05 -2.00
CA GLU A 260 31.48 -4.81 -0.59
C GLU A 260 31.22 -3.35 -0.17
N ASP A 261 31.11 -2.42 -1.12
CA ASP A 261 30.88 -1.00 -0.82
C ASP A 261 29.45 -0.68 -0.37
N PHE A 262 28.52 -1.66 -0.42
CA PHE A 262 27.11 -1.46 -0.07
C PHE A 262 26.66 -2.29 1.14
N LYS A 263 27.45 -2.34 2.22
CA LYS A 263 27.15 -3.21 3.35
C LYS A 263 27.06 -2.47 4.68
N ILE A 264 26.02 -2.77 5.44
CA ILE A 264 25.87 -2.41 6.85
C ILE A 264 25.57 -3.70 7.61
N ASP A 265 26.42 -4.10 8.52
CA ASP A 265 26.28 -5.33 9.31
C ASP A 265 26.30 -5.01 10.81
N PHE A 266 25.21 -5.37 11.48
CA PHE A 266 25.06 -5.27 12.94
C PHE A 266 25.31 -6.65 13.57
N TRP A 267 26.51 -7.15 13.39
CA TRP A 267 26.88 -8.51 13.78
C TRP A 267 27.13 -8.63 15.29
N CYS A 268 26.54 -9.65 15.92
CA CYS A 268 26.68 -9.92 17.34
C CYS A 268 27.12 -11.38 17.62
N GLY A 269 27.64 -12.08 16.60
CA GLY A 269 28.12 -13.43 16.74
C GLY A 269 29.51 -13.51 17.39
N THR A 270 30.15 -14.68 17.24
CA THR A 270 31.52 -14.93 17.68
C THR A 270 32.37 -15.38 16.50
N TRP A 271 33.67 -15.21 16.62
CA TRP A 271 34.64 -15.69 15.65
C TRP A 271 35.57 -16.69 16.35
N ASP A 272 35.75 -17.90 15.80
CA ASP A 272 36.49 -19.00 16.45
C ASP A 272 36.05 -19.29 17.89
N GLY A 273 34.75 -19.06 18.20
CA GLY A 273 34.17 -19.23 19.53
C GLY A 273 34.44 -18.08 20.51
N ASP A 274 35.23 -17.11 20.13
CA ASP A 274 35.52 -15.91 20.95
C ASP A 274 34.77 -14.69 20.39
N PRO A 275 34.40 -13.72 21.24
CA PRO A 275 33.94 -12.43 20.79
C PRO A 275 34.95 -11.75 19.87
N MET A 276 34.51 -11.01 18.87
CA MET A 276 35.39 -10.30 17.92
C MET A 276 36.08 -9.13 18.58
N ASP A 277 37.23 -9.40 19.20
CA ASP A 277 38.02 -8.42 19.99
C ASP A 277 38.53 -7.24 19.20
N ASN A 278 38.61 -7.34 17.87
CA ASN A 278 39.25 -6.30 17.05
C ASN A 278 38.31 -5.16 16.70
N MET A 279 37.06 -5.23 17.10
CA MET A 279 35.99 -4.44 16.52
C MET A 279 35.02 -3.88 17.56
N SER A 280 35.52 -3.45 18.68
CA SER A 280 34.72 -2.90 19.76
C SER A 280 33.92 -3.93 20.56
N GLY A 281 34.26 -5.22 20.45
CA GLY A 281 33.54 -6.34 21.07
C GLY A 281 32.34 -6.85 20.23
N PRO A 282 31.67 -7.90 20.67
CA PRO A 282 30.46 -8.37 20.01
C PRO A 282 29.38 -7.28 20.08
N GLY A 283 28.66 -7.09 18.97
CA GLY A 283 27.51 -6.20 18.95
C GLY A 283 26.43 -6.61 19.94
N VAL A 284 25.58 -5.67 20.28
CA VAL A 284 24.40 -5.97 21.12
C VAL A 284 23.36 -6.72 20.29
N PRO A 285 22.87 -7.91 20.74
CA PRO A 285 21.78 -8.56 20.07
C PRO A 285 20.53 -7.67 20.04
N ILE A 286 19.98 -7.38 18.87
CA ILE A 286 18.84 -6.49 18.71
C ILE A 286 17.62 -7.01 19.49
N CYS A 287 17.44 -8.32 19.55
CA CYS A 287 16.36 -8.95 20.34
C CYS A 287 16.49 -8.77 21.87
N ASN A 288 17.62 -8.24 22.35
CA ASN A 288 17.77 -7.89 23.76
C ASN A 288 17.28 -6.48 24.11
N ILE A 289 17.09 -5.63 23.09
CA ILE A 289 16.64 -4.24 23.28
C ILE A 289 15.23 -4.01 22.72
N ILE A 290 14.76 -4.84 21.80
CA ILE A 290 13.45 -4.75 21.19
C ILE A 290 12.66 -6.03 21.48
N ASP A 291 11.40 -5.89 21.86
CA ASP A 291 10.50 -7.03 22.08
C ASP A 291 9.94 -7.55 20.74
N PHE A 292 10.44 -8.72 20.31
CA PHE A 292 9.97 -9.42 19.12
C PHE A 292 8.96 -10.53 19.41
N THR A 293 8.32 -10.57 20.57
CA THR A 293 7.32 -11.62 20.88
C THR A 293 6.16 -11.63 19.89
N ASN A 294 5.83 -10.49 19.29
CA ASN A 294 4.77 -10.34 18.27
C ASN A 294 5.31 -10.01 16.87
N TRP A 295 6.50 -10.51 16.54
CA TRP A 295 7.21 -10.15 15.32
C TRP A 295 6.40 -10.34 14.02
N GLN A 296 5.46 -11.31 13.97
CA GLN A 296 4.61 -11.57 12.82
C GLN A 296 3.73 -10.36 12.43
N ASN A 297 3.46 -9.47 13.39
CA ASN A 297 2.69 -8.24 13.21
C ASN A 297 3.58 -6.99 13.24
N MET A 298 4.89 -7.16 13.11
CA MET A 298 5.86 -6.07 13.07
C MET A 298 6.47 -5.92 11.68
N ALA A 299 7.10 -4.78 11.47
CA ALA A 299 7.83 -4.44 10.25
C ALA A 299 9.17 -3.78 10.60
N LEU A 300 10.15 -4.01 9.75
CA LEU A 300 11.33 -3.16 9.67
C LEU A 300 10.95 -1.87 8.97
N LYS A 301 11.31 -0.74 9.57
CA LYS A 301 11.19 0.57 8.95
C LYS A 301 12.51 1.32 9.02
N PHE A 302 12.73 2.17 8.03
CA PHE A 302 13.86 3.10 7.98
C PHE A 302 13.56 4.25 7.03
N GLU A 303 14.24 5.36 7.22
CA GLU A 303 14.25 6.45 6.26
C GLU A 303 15.31 6.18 5.20
N LEU A 304 14.91 6.38 3.93
CA LEU A 304 15.75 6.18 2.75
C LEU A 304 15.76 7.44 1.90
N TYR A 305 16.96 7.82 1.42
CA TYR A 305 17.11 8.86 0.42
C TYR A 305 18.01 8.34 -0.70
N ILE A 306 17.52 8.41 -1.93
CA ILE A 306 18.26 8.08 -3.15
C ILE A 306 18.18 9.31 -4.06
N PRO A 307 19.34 9.98 -4.33
CA PRO A 307 19.33 11.19 -5.14
C PRO A 307 18.93 10.87 -6.59
N SER A 308 18.20 11.79 -7.20
CA SER A 308 17.77 11.67 -8.61
C SER A 308 18.95 11.62 -9.59
N SER A 309 20.12 12.14 -9.19
CA SER A 309 21.37 12.04 -9.96
C SER A 309 21.99 10.65 -9.97
N ASN A 310 21.64 9.79 -9.02
CA ASN A 310 22.21 8.45 -8.83
C ASN A 310 21.09 7.42 -8.59
N PRO A 311 20.17 7.22 -9.56
CA PRO A 311 19.03 6.35 -9.38
C PRO A 311 19.46 4.88 -9.24
N TRP A 312 18.66 4.14 -8.52
CA TRP A 312 18.82 2.71 -8.31
C TRP A 312 18.09 1.93 -9.41
N MET A 313 18.79 1.01 -10.11
CA MET A 313 18.25 0.30 -11.27
C MET A 313 18.63 -1.19 -11.31
N ALA A 314 19.36 -1.72 -10.33
CA ALA A 314 19.78 -3.11 -10.27
C ALA A 314 19.96 -3.59 -8.84
N GLY A 315 19.91 -4.90 -8.64
CA GLY A 315 20.03 -5.54 -7.33
C GLY A 315 18.85 -5.25 -6.40
N ALA A 316 18.72 -6.02 -5.33
CA ALA A 316 17.75 -5.79 -4.27
C ALA A 316 18.48 -5.38 -3.00
N MET A 317 17.94 -4.47 -2.22
CA MET A 317 18.36 -4.26 -0.85
C MET A 317 17.92 -5.48 -0.05
N GLN A 318 18.89 -6.34 0.25
CA GLN A 318 18.66 -7.53 1.06
C GLN A 318 18.71 -7.16 2.53
N LEU A 319 17.66 -7.51 3.23
CA LEU A 319 17.45 -7.26 4.66
C LEU A 319 17.46 -8.62 5.36
N ILE A 320 18.48 -8.89 6.14
CA ILE A 320 18.74 -10.25 6.65
C ILE A 320 18.81 -10.20 8.16
N PHE A 321 17.93 -10.96 8.83
CA PHE A 321 18.05 -11.23 10.27
C PHE A 321 18.43 -12.67 10.52
N CYS A 322 19.22 -12.92 11.56
CA CYS A 322 19.40 -14.26 12.12
C CYS A 322 19.80 -14.23 13.60
N SER A 323 19.74 -15.39 14.22
CA SER A 323 20.22 -15.60 15.59
C SER A 323 21.75 -15.50 15.69
N ALA A 324 22.25 -15.14 16.88
CA ALA A 324 23.67 -14.99 17.12
C ALA A 324 24.48 -16.28 16.88
N ASP A 325 23.89 -17.44 17.14
CA ASP A 325 24.53 -18.75 16.89
C ASP A 325 24.68 -19.07 15.40
N LYS A 326 23.78 -18.59 14.55
CA LYS A 326 23.91 -18.72 13.09
C LYS A 326 24.87 -17.70 12.49
N ALA A 327 25.02 -16.56 13.11
CA ALA A 327 26.02 -15.57 12.75
C ALA A 327 27.41 -15.94 13.24
N ALA A 328 27.48 -16.70 14.34
CA ALA A 328 28.72 -17.20 14.89
C ALA A 328 29.34 -18.28 14.00
N ASN A 329 30.66 -18.20 13.80
CA ASN A 329 31.38 -19.17 12.98
C ASN A 329 32.89 -19.12 13.30
N ASP A 330 33.59 -20.13 12.82
CA ASP A 330 35.03 -20.29 12.95
C ASP A 330 35.80 -19.80 11.72
N SER A 331 35.09 -19.43 10.67
CA SER A 331 35.67 -18.87 9.46
C SER A 331 34.60 -18.19 8.62
N TRP A 332 35.02 -17.30 7.72
CA TRP A 332 34.08 -16.64 6.80
C TRP A 332 33.35 -17.65 5.89
N GLN A 333 33.95 -18.83 5.61
CA GLN A 333 33.30 -19.88 4.82
C GLN A 333 32.10 -20.50 5.53
N ASN A 334 32.09 -20.48 6.85
CA ASN A 334 31.01 -21.04 7.66
C ASN A 334 29.94 -20.02 8.07
N ASN A 335 30.17 -18.75 7.72
CA ASN A 335 29.25 -17.68 8.07
C ASN A 335 27.98 -17.76 7.23
N THR A 336 26.89 -18.16 7.86
CA THR A 336 25.58 -18.31 7.20
C THR A 336 24.99 -17.00 6.66
N PHE A 337 25.44 -15.85 7.15
CA PHE A 337 25.09 -14.56 6.59
C PHE A 337 25.63 -14.34 5.19
N LEU A 338 26.85 -14.80 4.95
CA LEU A 338 27.58 -14.58 3.72
C LEU A 338 27.25 -15.67 2.67
N HIS A 339 26.78 -16.82 3.09
CA HIS A 339 26.44 -17.92 2.19
C HIS A 339 25.02 -17.80 1.66
N THR A 340 24.89 -17.98 0.37
CA THR A 340 23.67 -17.70 -0.40
C THR A 340 22.96 -18.95 -0.88
N SER A 341 23.56 -20.12 -0.69
CA SER A 341 22.95 -21.35 -1.16
C SER A 341 23.32 -22.57 -0.31
N SER A 342 22.42 -23.54 -0.32
CA SER A 342 22.63 -24.86 0.25
C SER A 342 23.81 -25.65 -0.38
N THR A 343 24.40 -25.18 -1.47
CA THR A 343 25.52 -25.83 -2.16
C THR A 343 26.81 -25.83 -1.36
N ASP A 344 26.96 -24.87 -0.46
CA ASP A 344 28.14 -24.77 0.41
C ASP A 344 27.88 -25.32 1.82
N GLY A 345 26.73 -25.99 2.03
CA GLY A 345 26.34 -26.49 3.33
C GLY A 345 25.72 -25.46 4.25
N GLY A 346 25.59 -24.20 3.81
CA GLY A 346 24.90 -23.12 4.50
C GLY A 346 23.39 -23.22 4.34
N LEU A 347 22.67 -22.73 5.33
CA LEU A 347 21.22 -22.55 5.26
C LEU A 347 20.96 -21.19 4.61
N ASP A 348 20.14 -21.15 3.54
CA ASP A 348 19.64 -19.87 3.04
C ASP A 348 18.72 -19.25 4.08
N LEU A 349 19.20 -18.21 4.75
CA LEU A 349 18.39 -17.42 5.67
C LEU A 349 17.38 -16.60 4.88
N CYS A 350 16.15 -16.57 5.39
CA CYS A 350 15.11 -15.75 4.77
C CYS A 350 15.45 -14.26 4.83
N ARG A 351 15.09 -13.56 3.76
CA ARG A 351 15.40 -12.15 3.56
C ARG A 351 14.15 -11.38 3.19
N GLY A 352 14.06 -10.15 3.62
CA GLY A 352 13.25 -9.13 2.99
C GLY A 352 14.00 -8.61 1.77
N LEU A 353 13.31 -8.49 0.64
CA LEU A 353 13.88 -7.91 -0.58
C LEU A 353 13.15 -6.63 -0.91
N TYR A 354 13.85 -5.49 -0.78
CA TYR A 354 13.33 -4.21 -1.21
C TYR A 354 13.98 -3.83 -2.54
N ARG A 355 13.19 -3.74 -3.63
CA ARG A 355 13.65 -3.45 -5.01
C ARG A 355 12.59 -2.65 -5.78
N PRO A 356 12.32 -1.40 -5.38
CA PRO A 356 11.22 -0.60 -5.93
C PRO A 356 11.41 -0.26 -7.42
N TRP A 357 12.64 -0.30 -7.94
CA TRP A 357 12.96 -0.07 -9.34
C TRP A 357 12.41 -1.15 -10.29
N GLU A 358 12.07 -2.34 -9.81
CA GLU A 358 11.63 -3.47 -10.63
C GLU A 358 10.41 -3.13 -11.51
N THR A 359 9.48 -2.34 -10.98
CA THR A 359 8.24 -1.97 -11.70
C THR A 359 8.48 -0.89 -12.77
N THR A 360 9.41 0.03 -12.52
CA THR A 360 9.61 1.24 -13.35
C THR A 360 10.93 1.21 -14.12
N GLY A 361 11.81 0.25 -13.84
CA GLY A 361 13.17 0.15 -14.38
C GLY A 361 14.17 1.09 -13.69
N SER A 362 13.72 2.06 -12.92
CA SER A 362 14.55 3.03 -12.19
C SER A 362 13.80 3.52 -10.96
N PHE A 363 14.53 3.80 -9.89
CA PHE A 363 13.98 4.35 -8.67
C PHE A 363 14.93 5.38 -8.04
N ASP A 364 14.40 6.52 -7.71
CA ASP A 364 14.97 7.52 -6.82
C ASP A 364 13.87 8.04 -5.89
N THR A 365 14.22 8.78 -4.87
CA THR A 365 13.23 9.30 -3.92
C THR A 365 12.77 10.73 -4.22
N GLY A 366 13.09 11.25 -5.41
CA GLY A 366 12.76 12.62 -5.82
C GLY A 366 13.47 13.66 -4.96
N ASP A 367 14.72 13.37 -4.57
CA ASP A 367 15.55 14.20 -3.69
C ASP A 367 14.89 14.52 -2.33
N LYS A 368 14.16 13.54 -1.79
CA LYS A 368 13.49 13.62 -0.49
C LYS A 368 13.74 12.34 0.31
N TRP A 369 13.67 12.47 1.62
CA TRP A 369 13.61 11.32 2.50
C TRP A 369 12.21 10.67 2.43
N ILE A 370 12.18 9.35 2.41
CA ILE A 370 10.94 8.55 2.46
C ILE A 370 11.05 7.51 3.56
N THR A 371 9.92 7.09 4.12
CA THR A 371 9.89 5.91 5.00
C THR A 371 9.68 4.65 4.18
N VAL A 372 10.62 3.72 4.29
CA VAL A 372 10.49 2.35 3.81
C VAL A 372 9.89 1.49 4.92
N THR A 373 8.93 0.64 4.56
CA THR A 373 8.30 -0.32 5.48
C THR A 373 8.34 -1.70 4.84
N VAL A 374 8.99 -2.66 5.50
CA VAL A 374 9.06 -4.06 5.07
C VAL A 374 8.52 -4.94 6.20
N PRO A 375 7.30 -5.45 6.10
CA PRO A 375 6.73 -6.36 7.10
C PRO A 375 7.60 -7.62 7.27
N PHE A 376 7.80 -8.08 8.50
CA PHE A 376 8.57 -9.32 8.71
C PHE A 376 7.91 -10.55 8.09
N SER A 377 6.62 -10.51 7.81
CA SER A 377 5.92 -11.53 7.03
C SER A 377 6.38 -11.64 5.57
N GLU A 378 7.07 -10.62 5.04
CA GLU A 378 7.66 -10.59 3.71
C GLU A 378 9.10 -11.12 3.66
N PHE A 379 9.67 -11.48 4.81
CA PHE A 379 10.99 -12.12 4.90
C PHE A 379 10.88 -13.59 4.53
N THR A 380 10.77 -13.90 3.25
CA THR A 380 10.49 -15.25 2.72
C THR A 380 11.43 -15.68 1.60
N TYR A 381 12.34 -14.80 1.17
CA TYR A 381 13.16 -14.99 0.00
C TYR A 381 14.54 -15.54 0.32
N ASN A 382 15.10 -16.30 -0.62
CA ASN A 382 16.52 -16.59 -0.75
C ASN A 382 17.25 -15.38 -1.38
N ALA A 383 18.57 -15.41 -1.36
CA ALA A 383 19.40 -14.35 -1.95
C ALA A 383 19.15 -14.09 -3.44
N ASP A 384 18.76 -15.11 -4.17
CA ASP A 384 18.45 -15.05 -5.61
C ASP A 384 16.98 -14.69 -5.90
N GLY A 385 16.20 -14.31 -4.88
CA GLY A 385 14.80 -13.93 -5.03
C GLY A 385 13.83 -15.11 -5.12
N THR A 386 14.29 -16.35 -5.06
CA THR A 386 13.42 -17.53 -5.00
C THR A 386 12.83 -17.69 -3.58
N SER A 387 11.73 -18.44 -3.48
CA SER A 387 11.12 -18.79 -2.19
C SER A 387 11.75 -20.06 -1.61
N GLY A 388 11.48 -20.34 -0.32
CA GLY A 388 11.89 -21.58 0.35
C GLY A 388 13.07 -21.43 1.31
N ALA A 389 13.45 -20.21 1.62
CA ALA A 389 14.43 -19.90 2.66
C ALA A 389 13.95 -20.37 4.05
N VAL A 390 14.89 -20.57 4.98
CA VAL A 390 14.59 -20.89 6.38
C VAL A 390 13.89 -19.70 7.02
N PRO A 391 12.62 -19.82 7.45
CA PRO A 391 11.87 -18.69 7.96
C PRO A 391 12.37 -18.20 9.32
N LEU A 392 12.11 -16.94 9.65
CA LEU A 392 12.17 -16.45 11.02
C LEU A 392 11.10 -17.20 11.85
N ALA A 393 11.46 -17.66 13.04
CA ALA A 393 10.59 -18.52 13.82
C ALA A 393 10.39 -18.05 15.27
N LYS A 394 11.33 -17.30 15.84
CA LYS A 394 11.35 -16.91 17.24
C LYS A 394 12.07 -15.56 17.44
N PRO A 395 11.86 -14.88 18.57
CA PRO A 395 12.49 -13.58 18.86
C PRO A 395 14.03 -13.59 18.75
N GLU A 396 14.69 -14.69 19.11
CA GLU A 396 16.16 -14.80 19.07
C GLU A 396 16.71 -14.80 17.63
N ASP A 397 15.86 -15.03 16.61
CA ASP A 397 16.26 -14.93 15.21
C ASP A 397 16.50 -13.45 14.76
N PHE A 398 16.14 -12.50 15.62
CA PHE A 398 16.37 -11.07 15.42
C PHE A 398 17.59 -10.54 16.18
N ALA A 399 18.61 -11.35 16.39
CA ALA A 399 19.79 -10.94 17.13
C ALA A 399 20.74 -10.08 16.30
N THR A 400 21.00 -10.46 15.05
CA THR A 400 21.86 -9.72 14.12
C THR A 400 21.08 -9.27 12.90
N PHE A 401 21.56 -8.21 12.24
CA PHE A 401 20.90 -7.63 11.08
C PHE A 401 21.92 -7.16 10.05
N VAL A 402 21.64 -7.42 8.77
CA VAL A 402 22.45 -6.93 7.64
C VAL A 402 21.56 -6.23 6.62
N ILE A 403 22.04 -5.08 6.13
CA ILE A 403 21.56 -4.42 4.93
C ILE A 403 22.62 -4.59 3.85
N TRP A 404 22.22 -5.20 2.72
CA TRP A 404 23.14 -5.41 1.62
C TRP A 404 22.47 -5.36 0.25
N PRO A 405 22.61 -4.26 -0.48
CA PRO A 405 22.15 -4.13 -1.86
C PRO A 405 22.97 -5.02 -2.83
N TRP A 406 22.41 -6.15 -3.25
CA TRP A 406 22.99 -7.03 -4.27
C TRP A 406 21.96 -8.08 -4.76
N SER A 407 22.21 -8.73 -5.94
CA SER A 407 21.42 -9.84 -6.48
C SER A 407 19.88 -9.60 -6.42
N GLY A 408 19.12 -10.55 -5.89
CA GLY A 408 17.66 -10.46 -5.75
C GLY A 408 16.88 -11.05 -6.92
N GLY A 409 17.56 -11.73 -7.87
CA GLY A 409 16.95 -12.57 -8.91
C GLY A 409 16.35 -11.82 -10.10
N VAL A 410 16.47 -10.49 -10.15
CA VAL A 410 15.95 -9.68 -11.27
C VAL A 410 17.09 -8.95 -11.95
N ILE A 411 17.15 -9.08 -13.27
CA ILE A 411 18.13 -8.34 -14.07
C ILE A 411 17.60 -6.93 -14.30
N GLY A 412 18.37 -5.96 -13.86
CA GLY A 412 18.11 -4.55 -14.01
C GLY A 412 18.98 -3.89 -15.08
N THR A 413 19.41 -2.67 -14.79
CA THR A 413 20.35 -1.89 -15.60
C THR A 413 21.53 -1.48 -14.74
N GLU A 414 22.75 -1.56 -15.28
CA GLU A 414 23.97 -1.10 -14.61
C GLU A 414 23.78 0.36 -14.10
N CYS A 415 24.16 0.61 -12.86
CA CYS A 415 23.95 1.90 -12.20
C CYS A 415 25.00 2.17 -11.12
N THR A 416 25.08 3.41 -10.67
CA THR A 416 25.90 3.85 -9.52
C THR A 416 25.01 4.47 -8.45
N PRO A 417 24.18 3.67 -7.76
CA PRO A 417 23.24 4.20 -6.79
C PRO A 417 23.95 4.78 -5.57
N VAL A 418 23.31 5.73 -4.92
CA VAL A 418 23.69 6.22 -3.60
C VAL A 418 22.52 5.97 -2.67
N PHE A 419 22.77 5.27 -1.56
CA PHE A 419 21.76 5.01 -0.54
C PHE A 419 22.11 5.79 0.72
N ARG A 420 21.21 6.63 1.20
CA ARG A 420 21.30 7.24 2.52
C ARG A 420 20.23 6.63 3.40
N ILE A 421 20.63 6.11 4.53
CA ILE A 421 19.78 5.31 5.42
C ILE A 421 19.85 5.89 6.82
N ASP A 422 18.68 6.02 7.46
CA ASP A 422 18.56 6.55 8.80
C ASP A 422 17.39 5.88 9.57
N ASN A 423 17.35 6.05 10.89
CA ASN A 423 16.22 5.69 11.76
C ASN A 423 15.72 4.24 11.59
N LEU A 424 16.65 3.28 11.63
CA LEU A 424 16.33 1.86 11.59
C LEU A 424 15.53 1.45 12.82
N ARG A 425 14.34 0.89 12.62
CA ARG A 425 13.44 0.47 13.69
C ARG A 425 12.60 -0.75 13.34
N ALA A 426 12.28 -1.55 14.36
CA ALA A 426 11.32 -2.65 14.28
C ALA A 426 10.08 -2.28 15.10
N VAL A 427 8.96 -2.04 14.42
CA VAL A 427 7.75 -1.47 15.03
C VAL A 427 6.50 -2.24 14.57
N PRO A 428 5.34 -2.11 15.26
CA PRO A 428 4.10 -2.69 14.75
C PRO A 428 3.82 -2.31 13.30
N ALA A 429 3.43 -3.28 12.48
CA ALA A 429 3.16 -3.08 11.05
C ALA A 429 1.82 -2.36 10.81
N LYS A 430 0.90 -2.44 11.78
CA LYS A 430 -0.47 -1.87 11.72
C LYS A 430 -0.87 -1.29 13.07
#